data_5a745d54e8a7f08a0856f02c74f9e2cc
#
_entry.id   5a745d54e8a7f08a0856f02c74f9e2cc
#
_cell.length_a   1.000
_cell.length_b   1.000
_cell.length_c   1.000
_cell.angle_alpha   90.00
_cell.angle_beta   90.00
_cell.angle_gamma   90.00
#
_symmetry.space_group_name_H-M   'P 1'
#
loop_
_entity.id
_entity.type
_entity.pdbx_description
1 polymer ?
#
loop_
_entity_poly.entity_id
_entity_poly.type
_entity_poly.pdbx_seq_one_letter_code
_entity_poly.pdbx_strand_id
1 'polypeptide(L)'
;DGVNRPFSVYGDGIKKILYILNKLFDATDSILLIDEIETGLHKKYYDKLFPVVFELAKKLNVQLFIATHSMEAIDAILAYGKYDEENDNDPIKVITLKKVSSKERKGSNVVARNVTGRYVYDNRKAFEFEVRL
;
A
#
# COMPACT_ATOMS: atom_id res chain seq x y z
N ASP A 1 -2.53 -8.61 -35.99
CA ASP A 1 -2.50 -10.05 -35.71
C ASP A 1 -2.61 -10.24 -34.20
N GLY A 2 -3.85 -10.54 -33.71
CA GLY A 2 -4.11 -10.81 -32.30
C GLY A 2 -3.58 -12.21 -31.93
N VAL A 3 -2.32 -12.28 -31.53
CA VAL A 3 -1.76 -13.54 -31.01
C VAL A 3 -2.31 -13.73 -29.59
N ASN A 4 -3.27 -14.63 -29.45
CA ASN A 4 -3.76 -15.11 -28.16
C ASN A 4 -2.60 -15.85 -27.45
N ARG A 5 -1.89 -15.17 -26.55
CA ARG A 5 -0.83 -15.79 -25.75
C ARG A 5 -1.42 -16.36 -24.45
N PRO A 6 -1.06 -17.59 -24.05
CA PRO A 6 -1.49 -18.15 -22.78
C PRO A 6 -1.09 -17.26 -21.63
N PHE A 7 -1.93 -17.15 -20.60
CA PHE A 7 -1.69 -16.32 -19.39
C PHE A 7 -0.37 -16.66 -18.68
N SER A 8 0.08 -17.92 -18.81
CA SER A 8 1.37 -18.40 -18.26
C SER A 8 2.61 -17.72 -18.85
N VAL A 9 2.49 -17.10 -20.03
CA VAL A 9 3.60 -16.39 -20.70
C VAL A 9 3.84 -14.99 -20.12
N TYR A 10 2.85 -14.44 -19.39
CA TYR A 10 2.99 -13.12 -18.77
C TYR A 10 3.79 -13.24 -17.46
N GLY A 11 4.66 -12.25 -17.21
CA GLY A 11 5.44 -12.18 -15.98
C GLY A 11 4.56 -12.11 -14.72
N ASP A 12 5.10 -12.54 -13.59
CA ASP A 12 4.37 -12.65 -12.32
C ASP A 12 3.76 -11.31 -11.86
N GLY A 13 4.38 -10.18 -12.21
CA GLY A 13 3.84 -8.86 -11.94
C GLY A 13 2.48 -8.61 -12.60
N ILE A 14 2.28 -9.01 -13.86
CA ILE A 14 0.99 -8.86 -14.56
C ILE A 14 -0.06 -9.77 -13.93
N LYS A 15 0.31 -10.98 -13.58
CA LYS A 15 -0.59 -11.92 -12.88
C LYS A 15 -1.05 -11.36 -11.55
N LYS A 16 -0.13 -10.79 -10.76
CA LYS A 16 -0.43 -10.15 -9.47
C LYS A 16 -1.39 -8.97 -9.65
N ILE A 17 -1.15 -8.10 -10.64
CA ILE A 17 -2.02 -6.97 -10.95
C ILE A 17 -3.45 -7.45 -11.26
N LEU A 18 -3.58 -8.38 -12.20
CA LEU A 18 -4.89 -8.92 -12.57
C LEU A 18 -5.59 -9.61 -11.40
N TYR A 19 -4.83 -10.29 -10.55
CA TYR A 19 -5.35 -10.90 -9.33
C TYR A 19 -5.91 -9.83 -8.37
N ILE A 20 -5.16 -8.75 -8.10
CA ILE A 20 -5.60 -7.66 -7.22
C ILE A 20 -6.86 -7.00 -7.78
N LEU A 21 -6.89 -6.68 -9.09
CA LEU A 21 -8.05 -6.08 -9.73
C LEU A 21 -9.29 -6.97 -9.63
N ASN A 22 -9.13 -8.28 -9.86
CA ASN A 22 -10.23 -9.24 -9.73
C ASN A 22 -10.75 -9.31 -8.28
N LYS A 23 -9.85 -9.33 -7.30
CA LYS A 23 -10.22 -9.30 -5.88
C LYS A 23 -10.92 -8.03 -5.44
N LEU A 24 -10.64 -6.89 -6.07
CA LEU A 24 -11.39 -5.66 -5.84
C LEU A 24 -12.84 -5.77 -6.27
N PHE A 25 -13.12 -6.41 -7.42
CA PHE A 25 -14.50 -6.66 -7.86
C PHE A 25 -15.24 -7.62 -6.93
N ASP A 26 -14.56 -8.68 -6.47
CA ASP A 26 -15.14 -9.64 -5.51
C ASP A 26 -15.47 -8.96 -4.15
N ALA A 27 -14.72 -7.91 -3.79
CA ALA A 27 -14.86 -7.20 -2.51
C ALA A 27 -15.72 -5.92 -2.60
N THR A 28 -16.52 -5.73 -3.66
CA THR A 28 -17.41 -4.57 -3.81
C THR A 28 -18.23 -4.34 -2.53
N ASP A 29 -18.32 -3.08 -2.07
CA ASP A 29 -19.01 -2.66 -0.83
C ASP A 29 -18.46 -3.35 0.44
N SER A 30 -17.19 -3.73 0.46
CA SER A 30 -16.59 -4.50 1.54
C SER A 30 -15.14 -4.08 1.84
N ILE A 31 -14.38 -4.97 2.45
CA ILE A 31 -13.00 -4.78 2.87
C ILE A 31 -12.09 -5.75 2.12
N LEU A 32 -10.97 -5.25 1.59
CA LEU A 32 -9.92 -6.08 1.01
C LEU A 32 -8.61 -5.90 1.77
N LEU A 33 -8.05 -7.02 2.24
CA LEU A 33 -6.74 -7.07 2.86
C LEU A 33 -5.72 -7.56 1.85
N ILE A 34 -4.62 -6.82 1.70
CA ILE A 34 -3.51 -7.15 0.80
C ILE A 34 -2.24 -7.20 1.63
N ASP A 35 -1.64 -8.37 1.73
CA ASP A 35 -0.34 -8.55 2.37
C ASP A 35 0.77 -8.50 1.32
N GLU A 36 1.84 -7.80 1.64
CA GLU A 36 3.01 -7.61 0.76
C GLU A 36 2.60 -7.21 -0.67
N ILE A 37 1.94 -6.03 -0.80
CA ILE A 37 1.44 -5.54 -2.10
C ILE A 37 2.54 -5.48 -3.16
N GLU A 38 3.78 -5.24 -2.73
CA GLU A 38 4.97 -5.14 -3.59
C GLU A 38 5.46 -6.46 -4.15
N THR A 39 5.16 -7.58 -3.52
CA THR A 39 5.71 -8.89 -3.91
C THR A 39 5.34 -9.26 -5.34
N GLY A 40 6.35 -9.58 -6.15
CA GLY A 40 6.19 -9.90 -7.56
C GLY A 40 6.02 -8.69 -8.49
N LEU A 41 6.04 -7.46 -7.95
CA LEU A 41 5.93 -6.22 -8.71
C LEU A 41 7.27 -5.49 -8.75
N HIS A 42 7.71 -5.10 -9.95
CA HIS A 42 8.89 -4.24 -10.07
C HIS A 42 8.50 -2.79 -9.72
N LYS A 43 9.28 -2.11 -8.88
CA LYS A 43 9.02 -0.75 -8.37
C LYS A 43 8.68 0.29 -9.44
N LYS A 44 9.22 0.18 -10.65
CA LYS A 44 8.92 1.08 -11.78
C LYS A 44 7.44 1.13 -12.19
N TYR A 45 6.64 0.17 -11.72
CA TYR A 45 5.21 0.11 -12.02
C TYR A 45 4.34 0.70 -10.91
N TYR A 46 4.88 0.97 -9.71
CA TYR A 46 4.08 1.42 -8.57
C TYR A 46 3.31 2.71 -8.85
N ASP A 47 3.99 3.72 -9.43
CA ASP A 47 3.37 5.02 -9.72
C ASP A 47 2.20 4.96 -10.72
N LYS A 48 2.16 3.91 -11.54
CA LYS A 48 1.08 3.68 -12.50
C LYS A 48 -0.01 2.77 -11.95
N LEU A 49 0.39 1.77 -11.19
CA LEU A 49 -0.51 0.72 -10.71
C LEU A 49 -1.31 1.16 -9.48
N PHE A 50 -0.66 1.70 -8.47
CA PHE A 50 -1.33 2.03 -7.21
C PHE A 50 -2.46 3.04 -7.38
N PRO A 51 -2.33 4.14 -8.17
CA PRO A 51 -3.46 5.00 -8.46
C PRO A 51 -4.66 4.27 -9.10
N VAL A 52 -4.40 3.33 -10.01
CA VAL A 52 -5.48 2.53 -10.64
C VAL A 52 -6.19 1.65 -9.61
N VAL A 53 -5.43 0.97 -8.74
CA VAL A 53 -5.98 0.13 -7.66
C VAL A 53 -6.82 0.97 -6.70
N PHE A 54 -6.33 2.15 -6.29
CA PHE A 54 -7.02 3.00 -5.31
C PHE A 54 -8.26 3.67 -5.90
N GLU A 55 -8.19 4.15 -7.14
CA GLU A 55 -9.37 4.71 -7.83
C GLU A 55 -10.45 3.64 -8.05
N LEU A 56 -10.06 2.42 -8.39
CA LEU A 56 -11.01 1.32 -8.53
C LEU A 56 -11.60 0.93 -7.18
N ALA A 57 -10.80 0.84 -6.13
CA ALA A 57 -11.29 0.57 -4.78
C ALA A 57 -12.30 1.63 -4.33
N LYS A 58 -12.03 2.91 -4.58
CA LYS A 58 -12.95 4.01 -4.29
C LYS A 58 -14.26 3.88 -5.07
N LYS A 59 -14.20 3.56 -6.37
CA LYS A 59 -15.39 3.38 -7.21
C LYS A 59 -16.25 2.20 -6.79
N LEU A 60 -15.63 1.13 -6.30
CA LEU A 60 -16.29 -0.10 -5.84
C LEU A 60 -16.67 -0.03 -4.36
N ASN A 61 -16.46 1.11 -3.69
CA ASN A 61 -16.68 1.28 -2.24
C ASN A 61 -15.93 0.21 -1.41
N VAL A 62 -14.68 -0.08 -1.77
CA VAL A 62 -13.82 -1.05 -1.08
C VAL A 62 -12.88 -0.33 -0.14
N GLN A 63 -12.88 -0.69 1.13
CA GLN A 63 -11.87 -0.26 2.09
C GLN A 63 -10.64 -1.17 1.98
N LEU A 64 -9.48 -0.58 1.65
CA LEU A 64 -8.22 -1.32 1.54
C LEU A 64 -7.44 -1.30 2.86
N PHE A 65 -6.96 -2.47 3.27
CA PHE A 65 -5.91 -2.63 4.27
C PHE A 65 -4.69 -3.26 3.59
N ILE A 66 -3.59 -2.54 3.57
CA ILE A 66 -2.37 -2.95 2.88
C ILE A 66 -1.25 -3.10 3.91
N ALA A 67 -0.67 -4.29 3.99
CA ALA A 67 0.58 -4.49 4.70
C ALA A 67 1.75 -4.44 3.71
N THR A 68 2.80 -3.77 4.08
CA THR A 68 4.04 -3.70 3.30
C THR A 68 5.23 -3.36 4.20
N HIS A 69 6.40 -3.82 3.84
CA HIS A 69 7.67 -3.43 4.44
C HIS A 69 8.60 -2.72 3.42
N SER A 70 8.13 -2.50 2.20
CA SER A 70 8.85 -1.76 1.16
C SER A 70 8.64 -0.26 1.31
N MET A 71 9.75 0.45 1.48
CA MET A 71 9.72 1.92 1.57
C MET A 71 9.28 2.55 0.25
N GLU A 72 9.68 1.96 -0.88
CA GLU A 72 9.25 2.42 -2.20
C GLU A 72 7.75 2.23 -2.43
N ALA A 73 7.17 1.14 -1.90
CA ALA A 73 5.72 0.95 -1.95
C ALA A 73 5.01 1.98 -1.09
N ILE A 74 5.51 2.26 0.12
CA ILE A 74 4.95 3.30 1.00
C ILE A 74 4.99 4.66 0.30
N ASP A 75 6.13 5.04 -0.31
CA ASP A 75 6.26 6.32 -1.01
C ASP A 75 5.27 6.45 -2.16
N ALA A 76 5.12 5.41 -2.96
CA ALA A 76 4.18 5.40 -4.09
C ALA A 76 2.70 5.43 -3.62
N ILE A 77 2.39 4.78 -2.48
CA ILE A 77 1.06 4.86 -1.86
C ILE A 77 0.79 6.27 -1.35
N LEU A 78 1.75 6.88 -0.66
CA LEU A 78 1.62 8.24 -0.14
C LEU A 78 1.50 9.29 -1.27
N ALA A 79 2.18 9.08 -2.39
CA ALA A 79 2.08 9.97 -3.56
C ALA A 79 0.65 10.07 -4.10
N TYR A 80 -0.17 9.03 -3.96
CA TYR A 80 -1.60 9.07 -4.31
C TYR A 80 -2.40 10.07 -3.46
N GLY A 81 -1.98 10.33 -2.22
CA GLY A 81 -2.64 11.29 -1.32
C GLY A 81 -2.55 12.75 -1.77
N LYS A 82 -1.67 13.07 -2.74
CA LYS A 82 -1.48 14.42 -3.30
C LYS A 82 -1.28 15.50 -2.24
N TYR A 83 -0.46 15.23 -1.25
CA TYR A 83 -0.25 16.08 -0.07
C TYR A 83 0.45 17.41 -0.37
N ASP A 84 1.01 17.60 -1.58
CA ASP A 84 1.56 18.88 -2.05
C ASP A 84 0.47 19.89 -2.43
N GLU A 85 -0.75 19.42 -2.68
CA GLU A 85 -1.91 20.28 -2.95
C GLU A 85 -2.57 20.68 -1.61
N GLU A 86 -3.13 21.88 -1.51
CA GLU A 86 -3.99 22.27 -0.38
C GLU A 86 -5.28 21.44 -0.42
N ASN A 87 -5.21 20.26 0.19
CA ASN A 87 -6.33 19.34 0.26
C ASN A 87 -6.47 18.84 1.71
N ASP A 88 -7.60 19.17 2.34
CA ASP A 88 -7.90 18.73 3.71
C ASP A 88 -8.25 17.24 3.79
N ASN A 89 -8.39 16.58 2.65
CA ASN A 89 -8.73 15.16 2.62
C ASN A 89 -7.46 14.31 2.74
N ASP A 90 -7.35 13.57 3.86
CA ASP A 90 -6.29 12.57 4.05
C ASP A 90 -6.88 11.16 3.92
N PRO A 91 -6.85 10.59 2.69
CA PRO A 91 -7.47 9.30 2.42
C PRO A 91 -6.67 8.13 2.98
N ILE A 92 -5.43 8.38 3.44
CA ILE A 92 -4.50 7.33 3.86
C ILE A 92 -4.28 7.40 5.37
N LYS A 93 -4.45 6.28 6.06
CA LYS A 93 -4.04 6.09 7.45
C LYS A 93 -2.89 5.09 7.49
N VAL A 94 -1.85 5.43 8.26
CA VAL A 94 -0.68 4.57 8.41
C VAL A 94 -0.65 4.02 9.82
N ILE A 95 -0.62 2.70 9.95
CA ILE A 95 -0.48 2.00 11.23
C ILE A 95 0.92 1.41 11.28
N THR A 96 1.73 1.93 12.19
CA THR A 96 3.08 1.41 12.43
C THR A 96 3.06 0.44 13.60
N LEU A 97 3.75 -0.69 13.45
CA LEU A 97 3.88 -1.71 14.49
C LEU A 97 5.32 -1.73 14.99
N LYS A 98 5.51 -1.48 16.28
CA LYS A 98 6.85 -1.50 16.90
C LYS A 98 6.91 -2.54 18.01
N LYS A 99 7.90 -3.41 17.92
CA LYS A 99 8.21 -4.36 19.00
C LYS A 99 8.98 -3.62 20.09
N VAL A 100 8.45 -3.60 21.32
CA VAL A 100 9.08 -2.99 22.47
C VAL A 100 9.49 -4.11 23.44
N SER A 101 10.79 -4.21 23.71
CA SER A 101 11.30 -5.09 24.77
C SER A 101 11.25 -4.36 26.09
N SER A 102 10.50 -4.85 27.07
CA SER A 102 10.59 -4.35 28.45
C SER A 102 11.67 -5.11 29.19
N LYS A 103 12.54 -4.39 29.90
CA LYS A 103 13.60 -4.99 30.73
C LYS A 103 13.05 -5.77 31.93
N GLU A 104 11.78 -5.57 32.28
CA GLU A 104 11.16 -6.13 33.49
C GLU A 104 10.25 -7.35 33.28
N ARG A 105 9.89 -7.67 32.03
CA ARG A 105 9.07 -8.86 31.70
C ARG A 105 9.70 -9.62 30.54
N LYS A 106 9.88 -10.94 30.69
CA LYS A 106 10.24 -11.85 29.59
C LYS A 106 9.10 -11.92 28.58
N GLY A 107 8.95 -10.87 27.76
CA GLY A 107 7.94 -10.80 26.70
C GLY A 107 8.18 -9.57 25.84
N SER A 108 7.93 -9.70 24.55
CA SER A 108 7.93 -8.55 23.65
C SER A 108 6.50 -8.07 23.46
N ASN A 109 6.23 -6.81 23.81
CA ASN A 109 4.94 -6.17 23.49
C ASN A 109 5.04 -5.53 22.10
N VAL A 110 3.99 -5.66 21.31
CA VAL A 110 3.85 -4.93 20.05
C VAL A 110 2.99 -3.69 20.34
N VAL A 111 3.50 -2.53 20.00
CA VAL A 111 2.77 -1.26 20.11
C VAL A 111 2.40 -0.81 18.71
N ALA A 112 1.10 -0.58 18.49
CA ALA A 112 0.58 0.00 17.28
C ALA A 112 0.44 1.52 17.45
N ARG A 113 0.88 2.29 16.45
CA ARG A 113 0.67 3.74 16.37
C ARG A 113 -0.06 4.06 15.07
N ASN A 114 -1.18 4.76 15.18
CA ASN A 114 -1.94 5.26 14.04
C ASN A 114 -1.55 6.72 13.77
N VAL A 115 -1.20 7.03 12.53
CA VAL A 115 -0.85 8.39 12.06
C VAL A 115 -1.50 8.64 10.70
N THR A 116 -1.63 9.92 10.35
CA THR A 116 -2.16 10.32 9.05
C THR A 116 -1.13 10.10 7.94
N GLY A 117 -1.59 9.87 6.72
CA GLY A 117 -0.70 9.77 5.57
C GLY A 117 0.08 11.05 5.34
N ARG A 118 -0.55 12.23 5.53
CA ARG A 118 0.11 13.54 5.48
C ARG A 118 1.28 13.61 6.46
N TYR A 119 1.08 13.20 7.71
CA TYR A 119 2.15 13.21 8.71
C TYR A 119 3.36 12.38 8.28
N VAL A 120 3.13 11.19 7.72
CA VAL A 120 4.22 10.34 7.22
C VAL A 120 4.90 10.97 6.02
N TYR A 121 4.13 11.50 5.07
CA TYR A 121 4.63 12.15 3.87
C TYR A 121 5.55 13.34 4.19
N ASP A 122 5.09 14.26 5.05
CA ASP A 122 5.83 15.46 5.46
C ASP A 122 7.15 15.09 6.17
N ASN A 123 7.09 14.10 7.08
CA ASN A 123 8.29 13.64 7.77
C ASN A 123 9.29 12.98 6.81
N ARG A 124 8.83 12.22 5.82
CA ARG A 124 9.73 11.64 4.81
C ARG A 124 10.38 12.71 3.94
N LYS A 125 9.63 13.72 3.50
CA LYS A 125 10.16 14.86 2.75
C LYS A 125 11.18 15.69 3.55
N ALA A 126 10.88 15.99 4.81
CA ALA A 126 11.70 16.89 5.63
C ALA A 126 13.05 16.27 6.03
N PHE A 127 13.14 14.95 6.18
CA PHE A 127 14.27 14.30 6.83
C PHE A 127 14.94 13.20 6.01
N GLU A 128 14.44 12.84 4.81
CA GLU A 128 14.86 11.63 4.06
C GLU A 128 14.87 10.36 4.96
N PHE A 129 14.05 10.37 6.01
CA PHE A 129 14.05 9.30 7.00
C PHE A 129 13.49 8.00 6.42
N GLU A 130 14.29 6.94 6.51
CA GLU A 130 13.73 5.59 6.58
C GLU A 130 12.83 5.54 7.82
N VAL A 131 11.51 5.53 7.62
CA VAL A 131 10.59 5.11 8.67
C VAL A 131 10.78 3.59 8.83
N ARG A 132 11.84 3.19 9.54
CA ARG A 132 11.97 1.80 9.96
C ARG A 132 10.85 1.53 10.96
N LEU A 133 9.91 0.79 10.48
CA LEU A 133 8.80 0.25 11.25
C LEU A 133 9.27 -0.83 12.21
#